data_b3f1ec9a9248186af67a4a55247e5e8a
#
_entry.id   b3f1ec9a9248186af67a4a55247e5e8a
#
_cell.length_a   1.000
_cell.length_b   1.000
_cell.length_c   1.000
_cell.angle_alpha   90.00
_cell.angle_beta   90.00
_cell.angle_gamma   90.00
#
_symmetry.space_group_name_H-M   'P 1'
#
loop_
_entity.id
_entity.type
_entity.pdbx_description
1 polymer ?
#
loop_
_entity_poly.entity_id
_entity_poly.type
_entity_poly.pdbx_seq_one_letter_code
_entity_poly.pdbx_strand_id
1 'polypeptide(L)'
;MKKLSKMFIALTCVGALLAGCGSGNTAQTQTQTPAPAQQPAQEQSNSGSTTKTSGEPVTAVGSTALQPLVEQAAKDFMAKNAGAQIQVQGGGSGTGLSQVASGAATIGNSDIFAEEKKGIPANELVDHKVAVVGMAAAVSPQVKVDNLSKQQLIDIFTGKITNWKEVGGDDMKITLVNRPKSSGTRATFSKFALDGKEEAEGITEDSSGTVRKIIAETPGAIGYLALSYFNDSVKALKLDGVEANAENIATNKYPVWAYEHMYTKGEATGDAKAFLDFILTDEVQKKTVTELGFLPITDMKVERDAEGKVTQK
;
A
#
# COMPACT_ATOMS: atom_id res chain seq x y z
N MET A 1 -32.76 19.35 39.72
CA MET A 1 -34.14 19.94 39.56
C MET A 1 -34.23 20.61 38.20
N LYS A 2 -35.36 20.37 37.48
CA LYS A 2 -35.83 20.94 36.20
C LYS A 2 -35.10 20.36 34.95
N LYS A 3 -35.65 19.39 34.25
CA LYS A 3 -36.86 19.22 33.36
C LYS A 3 -36.64 19.83 31.98
N LEU A 4 -36.51 18.94 31.05
CA LEU A 4 -37.37 18.67 29.86
C LEU A 4 -37.55 19.81 28.82
N SER A 5 -37.26 19.57 27.58
CA SER A 5 -38.30 19.69 26.53
C SER A 5 -37.90 18.89 25.29
N LYS A 6 -38.81 18.01 24.87
CA LYS A 6 -38.88 17.29 23.59
C LYS A 6 -39.55 18.21 22.58
N MET A 7 -39.13 18.15 21.30
CA MET A 7 -40.00 18.62 20.24
C MET A 7 -39.88 17.68 19.04
N PHE A 8 -40.98 16.92 18.83
CA PHE A 8 -41.32 16.17 17.64
C PHE A 8 -41.91 17.14 16.62
N ILE A 9 -41.50 17.06 15.37
CA ILE A 9 -42.34 17.51 14.25
C ILE A 9 -42.32 16.40 13.19
N ALA A 10 -43.47 15.74 13.07
CA ALA A 10 -43.88 14.93 11.93
C ALA A 10 -44.54 15.82 10.90
N LEU A 11 -44.25 15.65 9.64
CA LEU A 11 -45.06 16.17 8.56
C LEU A 11 -45.17 15.11 7.45
N THR A 12 -46.38 14.57 7.36
CA THR A 12 -46.95 13.76 6.29
C THR A 12 -47.57 14.64 5.21
N CYS A 13 -47.55 14.22 3.95
CA CYS A 13 -48.63 14.33 2.94
C CYS A 13 -48.11 13.85 1.58
N VAL A 14 -48.63 12.72 1.04
CA VAL A 14 -49.71 12.62 0.02
C VAL A 14 -49.24 13.02 -1.37
N GLY A 15 -49.02 12.19 -2.36
CA GLY A 15 -49.89 11.25 -3.05
C GLY A 15 -50.47 11.87 -4.34
N ALA A 16 -50.08 11.37 -5.54
CA ALA A 16 -50.93 11.43 -6.71
C ALA A 16 -50.47 10.44 -7.80
N LEU A 17 -51.34 9.49 -8.07
CA LEU A 17 -51.37 8.59 -9.23
C LEU A 17 -51.92 9.32 -10.46
N LEU A 18 -51.37 9.07 -11.64
CA LEU A 18 -52.10 9.20 -12.90
C LEU A 18 -51.62 8.13 -13.88
N ALA A 19 -52.56 7.26 -14.22
CA ALA A 19 -52.48 6.26 -15.26
C ALA A 19 -52.86 6.91 -16.62
N GLY A 20 -52.28 6.39 -17.71
CA GLY A 20 -52.67 6.74 -19.08
C GLY A 20 -52.32 5.60 -20.04
N CYS A 21 -53.35 4.79 -20.36
CA CYS A 21 -53.32 3.82 -21.45
C CYS A 21 -53.49 4.49 -22.81
N GLY A 22 -52.90 3.90 -23.87
CA GLY A 22 -53.18 4.26 -25.26
C GLY A 22 -52.60 3.23 -26.23
N SER A 23 -53.45 2.33 -26.70
CA SER A 23 -53.21 1.33 -27.74
C SER A 23 -53.06 1.94 -29.14
N GLY A 24 -52.40 1.23 -30.06
CA GLY A 24 -52.41 1.53 -31.50
C GLY A 24 -51.53 0.59 -32.31
N ASN A 25 -52.14 -0.47 -32.78
CA ASN A 25 -51.65 -1.49 -33.68
C ASN A 25 -51.61 -1.01 -35.12
N THR A 26 -50.57 -1.30 -35.92
CA THR A 26 -50.76 -1.70 -37.34
C THR A 26 -49.46 -2.33 -37.89
N ALA A 27 -49.63 -3.53 -38.39
CA ALA A 27 -48.71 -4.29 -39.19
C ALA A 27 -48.70 -3.83 -40.64
N GLN A 28 -47.56 -3.83 -41.30
CA GLN A 28 -47.46 -4.05 -42.75
C GLN A 28 -46.19 -4.82 -43.12
N THR A 29 -46.45 -5.96 -43.74
CA THR A 29 -45.55 -6.87 -44.42
C THR A 29 -45.19 -6.33 -45.80
N GLN A 30 -43.91 -6.38 -46.22
CA GLN A 30 -43.52 -6.61 -47.64
C GLN A 30 -42.07 -7.05 -47.74
N THR A 31 -41.89 -8.27 -48.11
CA THR A 31 -41.31 -8.90 -49.33
C THR A 31 -39.81 -8.72 -49.60
N GLN A 32 -39.17 -9.88 -49.65
CA GLN A 32 -37.79 -10.22 -50.02
C GLN A 32 -37.40 -9.84 -51.45
N THR A 33 -36.11 -9.58 -51.69
CA THR A 33 -35.35 -10.12 -52.79
C THR A 33 -33.84 -10.14 -52.50
N PRO A 34 -33.03 -11.14 -52.93
CA PRO A 34 -31.73 -11.46 -52.40
C PRO A 34 -30.54 -11.10 -53.29
N ALA A 35 -29.37 -11.03 -52.61
CA ALA A 35 -27.97 -11.27 -53.05
C ALA A 35 -27.25 -10.20 -53.89
N PRO A 36 -25.90 -10.09 -53.83
CA PRO A 36 -24.97 -11.22 -53.92
C PRO A 36 -23.82 -11.22 -52.88
N ALA A 37 -23.21 -12.37 -52.75
CA ALA A 37 -22.07 -12.71 -51.91
C ALA A 37 -20.77 -11.96 -52.29
N GLN A 38 -20.03 -11.50 -51.30
CA GLN A 38 -18.61 -11.20 -51.41
C GLN A 38 -17.83 -11.93 -50.33
N GLN A 39 -16.70 -12.50 -50.74
CA GLN A 39 -15.77 -13.34 -50.00
C GLN A 39 -15.12 -12.63 -48.82
N PRO A 40 -14.59 -13.39 -47.82
CA PRO A 40 -14.10 -12.87 -46.57
C PRO A 40 -12.70 -12.29 -46.73
N ALA A 41 -12.52 -11.07 -46.26
CA ALA A 41 -11.22 -10.50 -45.96
C ALA A 41 -10.66 -11.19 -44.70
N GLN A 42 -9.46 -11.68 -44.77
CA GLN A 42 -8.69 -12.23 -43.64
C GLN A 42 -8.44 -11.11 -42.64
N GLU A 43 -9.13 -11.15 -41.53
CA GLU A 43 -8.73 -10.41 -40.32
C GLU A 43 -7.54 -11.12 -39.69
N GLN A 44 -6.39 -10.45 -39.72
CA GLN A 44 -5.26 -10.78 -38.85
C GLN A 44 -5.71 -10.63 -37.43
N SER A 45 -5.89 -11.73 -36.74
CA SER A 45 -6.12 -11.78 -35.31
C SER A 45 -4.87 -11.32 -34.58
N ASN A 46 -4.88 -10.06 -34.18
CA ASN A 46 -3.97 -9.55 -33.16
C ASN A 46 -4.50 -10.07 -31.82
N SER A 47 -3.94 -11.19 -31.35
CA SER A 47 -4.30 -11.84 -30.10
C SER A 47 -3.78 -11.04 -28.91
N GLY A 48 -4.39 -9.89 -28.63
CA GLY A 48 -4.36 -9.27 -27.32
C GLY A 48 -5.32 -10.03 -26.43
N SER A 49 -4.80 -10.84 -25.52
CA SER A 49 -5.59 -11.53 -24.50
C SER A 49 -6.24 -10.49 -23.57
N THR A 50 -7.41 -10.00 -23.95
CA THR A 50 -8.27 -9.24 -23.02
C THR A 50 -8.87 -10.25 -22.06
N THR A 51 -8.27 -10.37 -20.89
CA THR A 51 -8.87 -11.11 -19.77
C THR A 51 -10.23 -10.45 -19.47
N LYS A 52 -11.31 -11.20 -19.70
CA LYS A 52 -12.66 -10.70 -19.45
C LYS A 52 -12.80 -10.54 -17.95
N THR A 53 -12.89 -9.30 -17.44
CA THR A 53 -13.09 -9.01 -16.03
C THR A 53 -14.41 -9.59 -15.55
N SER A 54 -14.43 -10.15 -14.34
CA SER A 54 -15.66 -10.71 -13.74
C SER A 54 -16.60 -9.61 -13.25
N GLY A 55 -16.07 -8.40 -13.00
CA GLY A 55 -16.77 -7.30 -12.38
C GLY A 55 -16.98 -7.48 -10.87
N GLU A 56 -16.41 -8.51 -10.27
CA GLU A 56 -16.44 -8.71 -8.82
C GLU A 56 -15.50 -7.71 -8.13
N PRO A 57 -15.98 -6.96 -7.11
CA PRO A 57 -15.14 -6.01 -6.41
C PRO A 57 -13.96 -6.69 -5.71
N VAL A 58 -12.76 -6.19 -5.94
CA VAL A 58 -11.52 -6.59 -5.25
C VAL A 58 -11.20 -5.55 -4.19
N THR A 59 -11.09 -5.99 -2.93
CA THR A 59 -10.66 -5.14 -1.82
C THR A 59 -9.23 -5.47 -1.46
N ALA A 60 -8.31 -4.50 -1.57
CA ALA A 60 -6.91 -4.61 -1.17
C ALA A 60 -6.67 -3.76 0.08
N VAL A 61 -6.44 -4.40 1.22
CA VAL A 61 -6.41 -3.73 2.54
C VAL A 61 -5.08 -3.99 3.23
N GLY A 62 -4.51 -2.99 3.90
CA GLY A 62 -3.37 -3.25 4.79
C GLY A 62 -2.26 -2.22 4.77
N SER A 63 -1.05 -2.61 4.37
CA SER A 63 0.13 -1.75 4.41
C SER A 63 -0.11 -0.38 3.81
N THR A 64 0.15 0.67 4.60
CA THR A 64 0.16 2.04 4.11
C THR A 64 1.47 2.40 3.41
N ALA A 65 2.53 1.63 3.58
CA ALA A 65 3.78 1.80 2.82
C ALA A 65 3.60 1.37 1.37
N LEU A 66 2.92 0.24 1.14
CA LEU A 66 2.58 -0.29 -0.19
C LEU A 66 1.44 0.49 -0.87
N GLN A 67 0.59 1.17 -0.09
CA GLN A 67 -0.64 1.81 -0.58
C GLN A 67 -0.46 2.67 -1.84
N PRO A 68 0.57 3.54 -1.97
CA PRO A 68 0.75 4.35 -3.19
C PRO A 68 0.92 3.52 -4.47
N LEU A 69 1.63 2.39 -4.39
CA LEU A 69 1.81 1.50 -5.53
C LEU A 69 0.49 0.81 -5.91
N VAL A 70 -0.23 0.28 -4.92
CA VAL A 70 -1.48 -0.44 -5.16
C VAL A 70 -2.56 0.50 -5.69
N GLU A 71 -2.66 1.74 -5.18
CA GLU A 71 -3.60 2.76 -5.68
C GLU A 71 -3.31 3.16 -7.13
N GLN A 72 -2.03 3.40 -7.49
CA GLN A 72 -1.68 3.74 -8.86
C GLN A 72 -1.91 2.55 -9.80
N ALA A 73 -1.50 1.35 -9.41
CA ALA A 73 -1.74 0.14 -10.20
C ALA A 73 -3.23 -0.16 -10.37
N ALA A 74 -4.05 0.04 -9.32
CA ALA A 74 -5.50 -0.13 -9.38
C ALA A 74 -6.13 0.86 -10.37
N LYS A 75 -5.74 2.12 -10.33
CA LYS A 75 -6.18 3.14 -11.28
C LYS A 75 -5.85 2.76 -12.72
N ASP A 76 -4.61 2.35 -12.98
CA ASP A 76 -4.14 1.99 -14.31
C ASP A 76 -4.80 0.70 -14.82
N PHE A 77 -5.00 -0.29 -13.93
CA PHE A 77 -5.71 -1.52 -14.23
C PHE A 77 -7.16 -1.26 -14.60
N MET A 78 -7.90 -0.49 -13.79
CA MET A 78 -9.30 -0.15 -14.07
C MET A 78 -9.46 0.68 -15.34
N ALA A 79 -8.50 1.52 -15.68
CA ALA A 79 -8.51 2.27 -16.95
C ALA A 79 -8.38 1.37 -18.18
N LYS A 80 -7.68 0.23 -18.06
CA LYS A 80 -7.48 -0.76 -19.13
C LYS A 80 -8.55 -1.86 -19.16
N ASN A 81 -9.25 -2.07 -18.05
CA ASN A 81 -10.20 -3.17 -17.87
C ASN A 81 -11.57 -2.63 -17.46
N ALA A 82 -12.39 -2.31 -18.46
CA ALA A 82 -13.73 -1.78 -18.21
C ALA A 82 -14.58 -2.77 -17.39
N GLY A 83 -15.15 -2.28 -16.29
CA GLY A 83 -15.95 -3.07 -15.35
C GLY A 83 -15.18 -3.62 -14.16
N ALA A 84 -13.85 -3.59 -14.16
CA ALA A 84 -13.04 -3.94 -12.98
C ALA A 84 -13.26 -2.93 -11.84
N GLN A 85 -13.35 -3.42 -10.60
CA GLN A 85 -13.54 -2.60 -9.42
C GLN A 85 -12.48 -2.99 -8.37
N ILE A 86 -11.46 -2.15 -8.21
CA ILE A 86 -10.40 -2.35 -7.22
C ILE A 86 -10.51 -1.25 -6.17
N GLN A 87 -10.70 -1.63 -4.90
CA GLN A 87 -10.75 -0.73 -3.76
C GLN A 87 -9.52 -0.92 -2.89
N VAL A 88 -8.81 0.17 -2.60
CA VAL A 88 -7.58 0.14 -1.80
C VAL A 88 -7.82 0.84 -0.48
N GLN A 89 -7.42 0.20 0.63
CA GLN A 89 -7.58 0.75 1.98
C GLN A 89 -6.30 0.52 2.80
N GLY A 90 -5.92 1.54 3.58
CA GLY A 90 -4.85 1.42 4.57
C GLY A 90 -5.28 0.59 5.79
N GLY A 91 -4.50 0.70 6.88
CA GLY A 91 -4.78 0.05 8.17
C GLY A 91 -3.58 -0.69 8.75
N GLY A 92 -2.49 -0.77 7.99
CA GLY A 92 -1.24 -1.46 8.36
C GLY A 92 -1.25 -2.94 8.02
N SER A 93 -0.04 -3.51 7.89
CA SER A 93 0.19 -4.89 7.46
C SER A 93 -0.56 -5.93 8.32
N GLY A 94 -0.59 -5.72 9.64
CA GLY A 94 -1.31 -6.60 10.54
C GLY A 94 -2.82 -6.64 10.30
N THR A 95 -3.42 -5.52 9.90
CA THR A 95 -4.84 -5.44 9.51
C THR A 95 -5.07 -6.16 8.19
N GLY A 96 -4.19 -5.93 7.19
CA GLY A 96 -4.25 -6.63 5.90
C GLY A 96 -4.20 -8.14 6.04
N LEU A 97 -3.20 -8.64 6.77
CA LEU A 97 -3.04 -10.07 7.04
C LEU A 97 -4.26 -10.67 7.77
N SER A 98 -4.80 -9.97 8.75
CA SER A 98 -5.97 -10.46 9.51
C SER A 98 -7.23 -10.48 8.66
N GLN A 99 -7.46 -9.46 7.82
CA GLN A 99 -8.65 -9.39 6.99
C GLN A 99 -8.62 -10.39 5.83
N VAL A 100 -7.47 -10.58 5.18
CA VAL A 100 -7.38 -11.60 4.12
C VAL A 100 -7.51 -13.02 4.70
N ALA A 101 -6.90 -13.30 5.85
CA ALA A 101 -7.00 -14.61 6.51
C ALA A 101 -8.45 -14.94 6.90
N SER A 102 -9.22 -13.96 7.37
CA SER A 102 -10.64 -14.12 7.68
C SER A 102 -11.56 -14.12 6.45
N GLY A 103 -11.06 -13.76 5.26
CA GLY A 103 -11.86 -13.58 4.05
C GLY A 103 -12.65 -12.24 4.00
N ALA A 104 -12.37 -11.30 4.91
CA ALA A 104 -12.99 -9.98 4.93
C ALA A 104 -12.41 -9.04 3.86
N ALA A 105 -11.20 -9.31 3.38
CA ALA A 105 -10.61 -8.64 2.23
C ALA A 105 -10.18 -9.69 1.18
N THR A 106 -10.22 -9.30 -0.09
CA THR A 106 -9.77 -10.15 -1.20
C THR A 106 -8.24 -10.27 -1.20
N ILE A 107 -7.55 -9.16 -0.91
CA ILE A 107 -6.09 -9.05 -0.89
C ILE A 107 -5.66 -8.37 0.40
N GLY A 108 -4.68 -8.95 1.07
CA GLY A 108 -4.02 -8.39 2.26
C GLY A 108 -2.64 -7.83 1.92
N ASN A 109 -2.48 -6.52 2.00
CA ASN A 109 -1.21 -5.83 1.74
C ASN A 109 -0.32 -5.84 2.98
N SER A 110 0.97 -6.19 2.84
CA SER A 110 1.87 -6.33 4.00
C SER A 110 3.33 -6.05 3.67
N ASP A 111 4.05 -5.36 4.58
CA ASP A 111 5.50 -5.15 4.55
C ASP A 111 6.26 -6.26 5.33
N ILE A 112 5.53 -7.24 5.86
CA ILE A 112 6.11 -8.35 6.59
C ILE A 112 5.55 -9.67 6.06
N PHE A 113 6.31 -10.74 6.23
CA PHE A 113 5.81 -12.08 5.96
C PHE A 113 4.64 -12.43 6.89
N ALA A 114 3.69 -13.22 6.40
CA ALA A 114 2.54 -13.66 7.20
C ALA A 114 2.97 -14.45 8.44
N GLU A 115 4.08 -15.19 8.33
CA GLU A 115 4.69 -15.97 9.40
C GLU A 115 5.21 -15.11 10.56
N GLU A 116 5.60 -13.87 10.29
CA GLU A 116 6.08 -12.93 11.32
C GLU A 116 4.93 -12.41 12.20
N LYS A 117 3.67 -12.57 11.77
CA LYS A 117 2.50 -12.09 12.52
C LYS A 117 1.84 -13.22 13.29
N LYS A 118 2.02 -13.23 14.61
CA LYS A 118 1.37 -14.22 15.50
C LYS A 118 -0.15 -14.24 15.29
N GLY A 119 -0.71 -15.44 15.14
CA GLY A 119 -2.15 -15.67 15.00
C GLY A 119 -2.67 -15.60 13.57
N ILE A 120 -1.79 -15.40 12.59
CA ILE A 120 -2.13 -15.53 11.17
C ILE A 120 -1.86 -16.98 10.71
N PRO A 121 -2.82 -17.66 10.07
CA PRO A 121 -2.62 -18.97 9.47
C PRO A 121 -1.87 -18.81 8.13
N ALA A 122 -0.55 -18.55 8.18
CA ALA A 122 0.27 -18.24 7.00
C ALA A 122 0.19 -19.34 5.92
N ASN A 123 0.03 -20.61 6.33
CA ASN A 123 -0.11 -21.75 5.43
C ASN A 123 -1.43 -21.78 4.62
N GLU A 124 -2.41 -20.95 4.97
CA GLU A 124 -3.66 -20.76 4.19
C GLU A 124 -3.56 -19.61 3.21
N LEU A 125 -2.49 -18.83 3.27
CA LEU A 125 -2.29 -17.64 2.45
C LEU A 125 -1.29 -17.92 1.34
N VAL A 126 -1.58 -17.37 0.16
CA VAL A 126 -0.65 -17.35 -0.98
C VAL A 126 0.03 -15.99 -1.03
N ASP A 127 1.35 -16.00 -1.02
CA ASP A 127 2.20 -14.82 -1.03
C ASP A 127 2.51 -14.36 -2.47
N HIS A 128 2.08 -13.17 -2.82
CA HIS A 128 2.45 -12.48 -4.07
C HIS A 128 3.37 -11.32 -3.73
N LYS A 129 4.69 -11.53 -3.82
CA LYS A 129 5.68 -10.46 -3.68
C LYS A 129 5.59 -9.54 -4.90
N VAL A 130 5.32 -8.26 -4.70
CA VAL A 130 5.07 -7.31 -5.80
C VAL A 130 6.15 -6.25 -5.96
N ALA A 131 6.90 -5.95 -4.90
CA ALA A 131 7.98 -4.97 -4.92
C ALA A 131 8.91 -5.17 -3.72
N VAL A 132 9.96 -4.35 -3.65
CA VAL A 132 10.80 -4.14 -2.46
C VAL A 132 10.77 -2.67 -2.11
N VAL A 133 10.77 -2.34 -0.82
CA VAL A 133 10.87 -0.96 -0.34
C VAL A 133 11.93 -0.83 0.75
N GLY A 134 12.75 0.20 0.67
CA GLY A 134 13.59 0.63 1.79
C GLY A 134 12.81 1.47 2.78
N MET A 135 13.21 1.43 4.03
CA MET A 135 12.65 2.25 5.10
C MET A 135 13.77 3.03 5.78
N ALA A 136 13.59 4.34 5.94
CA ALA A 136 14.61 5.19 6.52
C ALA A 136 14.05 6.01 7.68
N ALA A 137 14.93 6.39 8.61
CA ALA A 137 14.62 7.42 9.58
C ALA A 137 14.34 8.73 8.84
N ALA A 138 13.18 9.30 9.10
CA ALA A 138 12.70 10.55 8.52
C ALA A 138 12.72 11.65 9.57
N VAL A 139 13.25 12.81 9.22
CA VAL A 139 13.30 13.96 10.11
C VAL A 139 12.72 15.19 9.49
N SER A 140 12.29 16.12 10.35
CA SER A 140 11.94 17.48 9.95
C SER A 140 13.11 18.13 9.17
N PRO A 141 12.84 18.92 8.11
CA PRO A 141 13.88 19.63 7.34
C PRO A 141 14.75 20.55 8.19
N GLN A 142 14.27 20.95 9.36
CA GLN A 142 14.99 21.81 10.30
C GLN A 142 16.12 21.09 11.06
N VAL A 143 16.08 19.76 11.11
CA VAL A 143 17.11 18.94 11.75
C VAL A 143 18.36 18.94 10.87
N LYS A 144 19.50 19.42 11.42
CA LYS A 144 20.78 19.54 10.68
C LYS A 144 21.65 18.28 10.72
N VAL A 145 21.15 17.20 11.27
CA VAL A 145 21.82 15.89 11.25
C VAL A 145 21.48 15.18 9.95
N ASP A 146 22.50 14.63 9.27
CA ASP A 146 22.33 13.90 8.00
C ASP A 146 22.62 12.40 8.10
N ASN A 147 23.25 11.99 9.22
CA ASN A 147 23.64 10.60 9.47
C ASN A 147 23.55 10.28 10.95
N LEU A 148 23.08 9.11 11.27
CA LEU A 148 23.18 8.53 12.61
C LEU A 148 23.88 7.19 12.53
N SER A 149 24.70 6.87 13.56
CA SER A 149 25.08 5.49 13.76
C SER A 149 23.86 4.68 14.21
N LYS A 150 23.90 3.37 13.99
CA LYS A 150 22.83 2.48 14.44
C LYS A 150 22.59 2.60 15.94
N GLN A 151 23.66 2.73 16.74
CA GLN A 151 23.54 2.91 18.18
C GLN A 151 22.87 4.24 18.55
N GLN A 152 23.22 5.35 17.88
CA GLN A 152 22.55 6.65 18.10
C GLN A 152 21.06 6.57 17.76
N LEU A 153 20.73 5.91 16.65
CA LEU A 153 19.34 5.69 16.25
C LEU A 153 18.55 4.90 17.30
N ILE A 154 19.13 3.80 17.81
CA ILE A 154 18.57 3.02 18.91
C ILE A 154 18.38 3.89 20.15
N ASP A 155 19.38 4.67 20.54
CA ASP A 155 19.33 5.47 21.75
C ASP A 155 18.32 6.62 21.66
N ILE A 156 18.09 7.18 20.45
CA ILE A 156 17.02 8.12 20.18
C ILE A 156 15.65 7.44 20.33
N PHE A 157 15.42 6.33 19.62
CA PHE A 157 14.11 5.68 19.64
C PHE A 157 13.79 4.99 20.97
N THR A 158 14.78 4.66 21.79
CA THR A 158 14.58 4.16 23.15
C THR A 158 14.50 5.27 24.22
N GLY A 159 14.59 6.54 23.81
CA GLY A 159 14.45 7.70 24.70
C GLY A 159 15.67 8.02 25.57
N LYS A 160 16.85 7.42 25.28
CA LYS A 160 18.09 7.75 25.98
C LYS A 160 18.69 9.07 25.48
N ILE A 161 18.61 9.32 24.17
CA ILE A 161 18.98 10.59 23.55
C ILE A 161 17.67 11.36 23.27
N THR A 162 17.55 12.55 23.81
CA THR A 162 16.31 13.35 23.74
C THR A 162 16.50 14.73 23.13
N ASN A 163 17.75 15.05 22.76
CA ASN A 163 18.08 16.35 22.16
C ASN A 163 19.07 16.13 20.99
N TRP A 164 18.82 16.79 19.87
CA TRP A 164 19.64 16.69 18.67
C TRP A 164 21.08 17.10 18.88
N LYS A 165 21.40 17.99 19.83
CA LYS A 165 22.78 18.37 20.15
C LYS A 165 23.66 17.19 20.63
N GLU A 166 23.06 16.15 21.19
CA GLU A 166 23.76 14.95 21.66
C GLU A 166 24.33 14.11 20.49
N VAL A 167 23.83 14.36 19.29
CA VAL A 167 24.27 13.69 18.05
C VAL A 167 24.81 14.67 17.00
N GLY A 168 25.22 15.87 17.43
CA GLY A 168 25.87 16.85 16.57
C GLY A 168 24.93 17.81 15.84
N GLY A 169 23.66 17.84 16.19
CA GLY A 169 22.69 18.79 15.70
C GLY A 169 22.59 20.05 16.59
N ASP A 170 21.60 20.88 16.31
CA ASP A 170 21.28 22.07 17.11
C ASP A 170 20.67 21.67 18.48
N ASP A 171 20.66 22.61 19.43
CA ASP A 171 19.97 22.42 20.71
C ASP A 171 18.45 22.44 20.48
N MET A 172 17.93 21.30 20.10
CA MET A 172 16.54 21.08 19.75
C MET A 172 16.05 19.74 20.32
N LYS A 173 14.92 19.78 21.01
CA LYS A 173 14.31 18.56 21.57
C LYS A 173 13.90 17.60 20.45
N ILE A 174 14.15 16.32 20.65
CA ILE A 174 13.67 15.25 19.77
C ILE A 174 12.20 14.95 20.09
N THR A 175 11.36 14.90 19.04
CA THR A 175 9.97 14.44 19.12
C THR A 175 9.82 13.16 18.31
N LEU A 176 9.53 12.05 19.00
CA LEU A 176 9.33 10.75 18.35
C LEU A 176 7.94 10.69 17.69
N VAL A 177 7.92 10.19 16.45
CA VAL A 177 6.68 9.89 15.71
C VAL A 177 6.69 8.41 15.35
N ASN A 178 5.96 7.64 16.11
CA ASN A 178 5.91 6.18 16.06
C ASN A 178 4.72 5.69 15.24
N ARG A 179 4.68 4.38 15.01
CA ARG A 179 3.57 3.66 14.40
C ARG A 179 3.01 2.61 15.38
N PRO A 180 1.73 2.21 15.24
CA PRO A 180 1.15 1.15 16.07
C PRO A 180 1.78 -0.22 15.76
N LYS A 181 1.58 -1.18 16.67
CA LYS A 181 2.10 -2.56 16.51
C LYS A 181 1.51 -3.35 15.32
N SER A 182 0.46 -2.82 14.68
CA SER A 182 -0.09 -3.34 13.43
C SER A 182 0.68 -2.91 12.19
N SER A 183 1.56 -1.92 12.30
CA SER A 183 2.35 -1.40 11.18
C SER A 183 3.50 -2.34 10.82
N GLY A 184 3.53 -2.78 9.57
CA GLY A 184 4.65 -3.55 9.02
C GLY A 184 5.92 -2.69 8.90
N THR A 185 5.78 -1.40 8.54
CA THR A 185 6.89 -0.43 8.53
C THR A 185 7.57 -0.36 9.90
N ARG A 186 6.77 -0.31 11.00
CA ARG A 186 7.31 -0.39 12.36
C ARG A 186 8.05 -1.71 12.60
N ALA A 187 7.42 -2.82 12.24
CA ALA A 187 8.01 -4.14 12.48
C ALA A 187 9.38 -4.27 11.77
N THR A 188 9.44 -3.89 10.50
CA THR A 188 10.68 -3.89 9.70
C THR A 188 11.73 -2.94 10.26
N PHE A 189 11.34 -1.69 10.58
CA PHE A 189 12.26 -0.71 11.14
C PHE A 189 12.79 -1.14 12.51
N SER A 190 11.93 -1.60 13.40
CA SER A 190 12.32 -2.13 14.72
C SER A 190 13.30 -3.32 14.58
N LYS A 191 13.00 -4.29 13.70
CA LYS A 191 13.81 -5.48 13.51
C LYS A 191 15.21 -5.15 12.98
N PHE A 192 15.32 -4.32 11.94
CA PHE A 192 16.57 -4.11 11.22
C PHE A 192 17.33 -2.82 11.57
N ALA A 193 16.64 -1.79 12.05
CA ALA A 193 17.26 -0.53 12.46
C ALA A 193 17.47 -0.43 13.98
N LEU A 194 16.58 -1.02 14.77
CA LEU A 194 16.60 -0.89 16.24
C LEU A 194 16.97 -2.20 16.97
N ASP A 195 17.40 -3.23 16.26
CA ASP A 195 17.72 -4.56 16.83
C ASP A 195 16.58 -5.13 17.70
N GLY A 196 15.32 -4.88 17.31
CA GLY A 196 14.13 -5.33 18.01
C GLY A 196 13.87 -4.59 19.34
N LYS A 197 14.56 -3.48 19.62
CA LYS A 197 14.32 -2.69 20.83
C LYS A 197 12.96 -2.02 20.79
N GLU A 198 12.27 -1.98 21.91
CA GLU A 198 10.99 -1.26 22.04
C GLU A 198 11.22 0.25 21.97
N GLU A 199 10.38 0.90 21.20
CA GLU A 199 10.38 2.36 21.07
C GLU A 199 9.83 3.01 22.34
N ALA A 200 10.41 4.13 22.75
CA ALA A 200 9.90 4.98 23.80
C ALA A 200 8.56 5.62 23.36
N GLU A 201 7.82 6.16 24.33
CA GLU A 201 6.56 6.85 24.07
C GLU A 201 6.77 8.05 23.14
N GLY A 202 5.86 8.21 22.17
CA GLY A 202 5.85 9.27 21.19
C GLY A 202 4.47 9.45 20.57
N ILE A 203 4.35 10.39 19.64
CA ILE A 203 3.15 10.52 18.82
C ILE A 203 3.00 9.22 18.04
N THR A 204 1.83 8.61 18.07
CA THR A 204 1.59 7.34 17.37
C THR A 204 0.48 7.52 16.34
N GLU A 205 0.79 7.19 15.06
CA GLU A 205 -0.10 7.40 13.93
C GLU A 205 -0.23 6.15 13.06
N ASP A 206 -1.45 5.92 12.57
CA ASP A 206 -1.80 4.70 11.84
C ASP A 206 -1.30 4.69 10.38
N SER A 207 -1.11 5.85 9.75
CA SER A 207 -0.75 5.93 8.33
C SER A 207 0.61 6.58 8.09
N SER A 208 1.33 6.08 7.09
CA SER A 208 2.60 6.66 6.64
C SER A 208 2.45 8.11 6.16
N GLY A 209 1.32 8.44 5.52
CA GLY A 209 1.03 9.80 5.08
C GLY A 209 0.89 10.80 6.23
N THR A 210 0.19 10.40 7.30
CA THR A 210 0.04 11.23 8.52
C THR A 210 1.38 11.39 9.24
N VAL A 211 2.16 10.31 9.36
CA VAL A 211 3.52 10.36 9.94
C VAL A 211 4.39 11.36 9.19
N ARG A 212 4.42 11.29 7.84
CA ARG A 212 5.17 12.25 7.03
C ARG A 212 4.76 13.69 7.31
N LYS A 213 3.44 13.96 7.36
CA LYS A 213 2.92 15.30 7.63
C LYS A 213 3.35 15.82 9.00
N ILE A 214 3.24 15.00 10.05
CA ILE A 214 3.63 15.39 11.41
C ILE A 214 5.13 15.67 11.47
N ILE A 215 5.98 14.83 10.87
CA ILE A 215 7.42 15.04 10.82
C ILE A 215 7.74 16.37 10.10
N ALA A 216 7.08 16.65 8.99
CA ALA A 216 7.29 17.87 8.21
C ALA A 216 6.94 19.15 9.00
N GLU A 217 5.88 19.10 9.80
CA GLU A 217 5.29 20.26 10.51
C GLU A 217 5.84 20.42 11.95
N THR A 218 6.54 19.41 12.50
CA THR A 218 7.01 19.43 13.89
C THR A 218 8.52 19.63 13.94
N PRO A 219 9.03 20.77 14.44
CA PRO A 219 10.46 20.98 14.63
C PRO A 219 11.08 19.88 15.51
N GLY A 220 12.23 19.34 15.07
CA GLY A 220 12.93 18.30 15.80
C GLY A 220 12.29 16.91 15.76
N ALA A 221 11.21 16.72 14.99
CA ALA A 221 10.59 15.41 14.86
C ALA A 221 11.46 14.42 14.13
N ILE A 222 11.40 13.16 14.58
CA ILE A 222 11.95 11.98 13.93
C ILE A 222 10.92 10.85 13.96
N GLY A 223 10.78 10.15 12.86
CA GLY A 223 10.01 8.93 12.71
C GLY A 223 10.66 8.04 11.66
N TYR A 224 9.91 7.16 11.07
CA TYR A 224 10.40 6.30 9.98
C TYR A 224 9.32 6.15 8.91
N LEU A 225 9.78 6.11 7.67
CA LEU A 225 8.93 6.04 6.47
C LEU A 225 9.52 5.08 5.46
N ALA A 226 8.66 4.46 4.65
CA ALA A 226 9.07 3.84 3.40
C ALA A 226 9.53 4.91 2.41
N LEU A 227 10.50 4.58 1.54
CA LEU A 227 11.09 5.53 0.58
C LEU A 227 10.05 6.14 -0.36
N SER A 228 8.95 5.44 -0.62
CA SER A 228 7.81 5.94 -1.39
C SER A 228 7.11 7.16 -0.79
N TYR A 229 7.39 7.50 0.47
CA TYR A 229 6.84 8.68 1.14
C TYR A 229 7.79 9.87 1.25
N PHE A 230 9.06 9.70 0.86
CA PHE A 230 10.00 10.82 0.92
C PHE A 230 9.76 11.81 -0.22
N ASN A 231 9.77 13.09 0.15
CA ASN A 231 9.73 14.24 -0.76
C ASN A 231 10.43 15.42 -0.06
N ASP A 232 10.39 16.61 -0.65
CA ASP A 232 11.05 17.81 -0.13
C ASP A 232 10.55 18.24 1.27
N SER A 233 9.45 17.69 1.78
CA SER A 233 8.91 18.05 3.10
C SER A 233 9.57 17.30 4.26
N VAL A 234 10.29 16.20 4.01
CA VAL A 234 10.98 15.41 5.03
C VAL A 234 12.34 14.94 4.51
N LYS A 235 13.31 14.82 5.40
CA LYS A 235 14.67 14.39 5.07
C LYS A 235 14.93 12.97 5.56
N ALA A 236 15.49 12.12 4.68
CA ALA A 236 16.00 10.80 5.08
C ALA A 236 17.39 10.92 5.70
N LEU A 237 17.62 10.23 6.81
CA LEU A 237 18.94 10.11 7.41
C LEU A 237 19.68 8.88 6.86
N LYS A 238 20.98 9.01 6.67
CA LYS A 238 21.87 7.87 6.48
C LYS A 238 21.99 7.05 7.77
N LEU A 239 22.19 5.77 7.63
CA LEU A 239 22.45 4.85 8.73
C LEU A 239 23.87 4.31 8.59
N ASP A 240 24.72 4.54 9.61
CA ASP A 240 26.15 4.19 9.57
C ASP A 240 26.88 4.69 8.30
N GLY A 241 26.51 5.88 7.84
CA GLY A 241 27.04 6.49 6.62
C GLY A 241 26.46 5.94 5.31
N VAL A 242 25.57 4.95 5.38
CA VAL A 242 24.93 4.32 4.21
C VAL A 242 23.58 4.99 3.91
N GLU A 243 23.41 5.42 2.68
CA GLU A 243 22.15 6.00 2.19
C GLU A 243 21.13 4.91 1.83
N ALA A 244 19.88 5.16 2.17
CA ALA A 244 18.74 4.33 1.76
C ALA A 244 18.40 4.63 0.29
N ASN A 245 19.10 3.97 -0.63
CA ASN A 245 18.82 4.08 -2.07
C ASN A 245 18.73 2.69 -2.72
N ALA A 246 18.28 2.65 -3.96
CA ALA A 246 18.02 1.41 -4.69
C ALA A 246 19.25 0.48 -4.72
N GLU A 247 20.44 1.00 -5.03
CA GLU A 247 21.68 0.22 -5.12
C GLU A 247 22.07 -0.43 -3.77
N ASN A 248 22.05 0.37 -2.70
CA ASN A 248 22.41 -0.08 -1.37
C ASN A 248 21.39 -1.08 -0.79
N ILE A 249 20.12 -0.93 -1.15
CA ILE A 249 19.05 -1.87 -0.78
C ILE A 249 19.20 -3.17 -1.57
N ALA A 250 19.35 -3.10 -2.89
CA ALA A 250 19.49 -4.26 -3.75
C ALA A 250 20.63 -5.20 -3.32
N THR A 251 21.72 -4.64 -2.79
CA THR A 251 22.89 -5.38 -2.31
C THR A 251 22.88 -5.68 -0.81
N ASN A 252 21.82 -5.29 -0.09
CA ASN A 252 21.71 -5.34 1.38
C ASN A 252 22.80 -4.55 2.12
N LYS A 253 23.49 -3.62 1.45
CA LYS A 253 24.39 -2.68 2.11
C LYS A 253 23.62 -1.74 3.04
N TYR A 254 22.40 -1.34 2.65
CA TYR A 254 21.39 -0.73 3.52
C TYR A 254 20.41 -1.82 3.97
N PRO A 255 20.39 -2.24 5.24
CA PRO A 255 19.69 -3.45 5.66
C PRO A 255 18.20 -3.24 5.99
N VAL A 256 17.72 -1.98 6.08
CA VAL A 256 16.35 -1.68 6.48
C VAL A 256 15.44 -1.63 5.26
N TRP A 257 15.01 -2.80 4.82
CA TRP A 257 14.11 -2.97 3.67
C TRP A 257 13.16 -4.15 3.89
N ALA A 258 12.08 -4.18 3.15
CA ALA A 258 11.09 -5.26 3.16
C ALA A 258 10.66 -5.62 1.74
N TYR A 259 10.20 -6.85 1.55
CA TYR A 259 9.30 -7.15 0.44
C TYR A 259 7.94 -6.51 0.72
N GLU A 260 7.31 -6.08 -0.35
CA GLU A 260 5.91 -5.72 -0.36
C GLU A 260 5.10 -6.91 -0.86
N HIS A 261 4.26 -7.42 0.00
CA HIS A 261 3.47 -8.62 -0.21
C HIS A 261 2.01 -8.25 -0.44
N MET A 262 1.36 -8.95 -1.35
CA MET A 262 -0.08 -8.96 -1.53
C MET A 262 -0.57 -10.40 -1.33
N TYR A 263 -1.17 -10.68 -0.18
CA TYR A 263 -1.63 -12.01 0.17
C TYR A 263 -3.05 -12.25 -0.30
N THR A 264 -3.32 -13.49 -0.75
CA THR A 264 -4.69 -13.98 -0.98
C THR A 264 -4.96 -15.22 -0.12
N LYS A 265 -6.23 -15.46 0.24
CA LYS A 265 -6.62 -16.69 0.92
C LYS A 265 -6.81 -17.80 -0.12
N GLY A 266 -5.84 -18.70 -0.21
CA GLY A 266 -5.74 -19.64 -1.32
C GLY A 266 -5.37 -18.95 -2.65
N GLU A 267 -5.47 -19.68 -3.75
CA GLU A 267 -5.11 -19.19 -5.08
C GLU A 267 -6.00 -18.02 -5.53
N ALA A 268 -5.38 -16.97 -6.07
CA ALA A 268 -6.10 -15.83 -6.63
C ALA A 268 -6.89 -16.24 -7.88
N THR A 269 -8.11 -15.74 -8.01
CA THR A 269 -8.98 -15.99 -9.17
C THR A 269 -9.61 -14.69 -9.68
N GLY A 270 -10.22 -14.73 -10.85
CA GLY A 270 -10.97 -13.60 -11.40
C GLY A 270 -10.18 -12.30 -11.49
N ASP A 271 -10.80 -11.20 -11.10
CA ASP A 271 -10.20 -9.87 -11.17
C ASP A 271 -9.05 -9.68 -10.17
N ALA A 272 -9.06 -10.40 -9.04
CA ALA A 272 -7.93 -10.38 -8.11
C ALA A 272 -6.66 -10.96 -8.74
N LYS A 273 -6.78 -12.12 -9.43
CA LYS A 273 -5.65 -12.70 -10.17
C LYS A 273 -5.18 -11.78 -11.28
N ALA A 274 -6.10 -11.27 -12.07
CA ALA A 274 -5.76 -10.37 -13.19
C ALA A 274 -5.06 -9.09 -12.70
N PHE A 275 -5.47 -8.56 -11.56
CA PHE A 275 -4.84 -7.39 -10.95
C PHE A 275 -3.43 -7.69 -10.40
N LEU A 276 -3.24 -8.82 -9.73
CA LEU A 276 -1.92 -9.27 -9.26
C LEU A 276 -0.97 -9.52 -10.44
N ASP A 277 -1.45 -10.18 -11.50
CA ASP A 277 -0.67 -10.38 -12.73
C ASP A 277 -0.30 -9.04 -13.38
N PHE A 278 -1.21 -8.06 -13.38
CA PHE A 278 -0.96 -6.71 -13.92
C PHE A 278 0.15 -5.98 -13.15
N ILE A 279 0.14 -6.03 -11.82
CA ILE A 279 1.19 -5.39 -10.99
C ILE A 279 2.58 -5.97 -11.33
N LEU A 280 2.65 -7.24 -11.71
CA LEU A 280 3.90 -7.92 -12.05
C LEU A 280 4.33 -7.73 -13.51
N THR A 281 3.55 -7.02 -14.33
CA THR A 281 3.95 -6.73 -15.72
C THR A 281 5.17 -5.82 -15.78
N ASP A 282 5.95 -5.95 -16.85
CA ASP A 282 7.09 -5.08 -17.12
C ASP A 282 6.73 -3.60 -17.11
N GLU A 283 5.54 -3.25 -17.57
CA GLU A 283 5.04 -1.87 -17.58
C GLU A 283 4.97 -1.29 -16.15
N VAL A 284 4.37 -2.03 -15.22
CA VAL A 284 4.24 -1.58 -13.82
C VAL A 284 5.59 -1.67 -13.10
N GLN A 285 6.32 -2.76 -13.28
CA GLN A 285 7.59 -3.01 -12.58
C GLN A 285 8.69 -2.03 -12.99
N LYS A 286 8.86 -1.76 -14.29
CA LYS A 286 9.93 -0.89 -14.79
C LYS A 286 9.61 0.61 -14.70
N LYS A 287 8.33 0.98 -14.54
CA LYS A 287 7.90 2.37 -14.50
C LYS A 287 7.29 2.72 -13.14
N THR A 288 6.07 2.25 -12.86
CA THR A 288 5.31 2.68 -11.68
C THR A 288 6.02 2.34 -10.36
N VAL A 289 6.58 1.14 -10.25
CA VAL A 289 7.34 0.69 -9.07
C VAL A 289 8.53 1.64 -8.82
N THR A 290 9.33 1.94 -9.84
CA THR A 290 10.53 2.77 -9.70
C THR A 290 10.20 4.26 -9.49
N GLU A 291 9.21 4.80 -10.21
CA GLU A 291 8.76 6.19 -10.08
C GLU A 291 8.21 6.49 -8.68
N LEU A 292 7.62 5.50 -8.01
CA LEU A 292 7.08 5.62 -6.65
C LEU A 292 8.11 5.30 -5.56
N GLY A 293 9.40 5.09 -5.88
CA GLY A 293 10.45 4.85 -4.89
C GLY A 293 10.50 3.42 -4.35
N PHE A 294 9.90 2.47 -5.04
CA PHE A 294 10.06 1.04 -4.80
C PHE A 294 11.14 0.45 -5.73
N LEU A 295 11.54 -0.79 -5.46
CA LEU A 295 12.43 -1.56 -6.33
C LEU A 295 11.70 -2.78 -6.88
N PRO A 296 11.89 -3.10 -8.18
CA PRO A 296 11.50 -4.40 -8.71
C PRO A 296 12.22 -5.53 -7.97
N ILE A 297 11.52 -6.63 -7.70
CA ILE A 297 12.11 -7.80 -7.02
C ILE A 297 13.27 -8.37 -7.83
N THR A 298 13.22 -8.24 -9.15
CA THR A 298 14.27 -8.70 -10.07
C THR A 298 15.59 -7.96 -9.92
N ASP A 299 15.57 -6.74 -9.37
CA ASP A 299 16.76 -5.92 -9.18
C ASP A 299 17.55 -6.31 -7.93
N MET A 300 16.92 -7.03 -7.00
CA MET A 300 17.57 -7.51 -5.79
C MET A 300 18.65 -8.52 -6.09
N LYS A 301 19.80 -8.33 -5.47
CA LYS A 301 20.97 -9.25 -5.52
C LYS A 301 20.98 -10.25 -4.38
N VAL A 302 20.09 -10.06 -3.43
CA VAL A 302 19.92 -10.90 -2.24
C VAL A 302 18.45 -11.27 -2.07
N GLU A 303 18.22 -12.34 -1.32
CA GLU A 303 16.90 -12.72 -0.80
C GLU A 303 16.93 -12.66 0.73
N ARG A 304 15.74 -12.46 1.31
CA ARG A 304 15.53 -12.49 2.76
C ARG A 304 14.32 -13.37 3.06
N ASP A 305 14.48 -14.25 4.03
CA ASP A 305 13.39 -15.08 4.54
C ASP A 305 12.62 -14.40 5.70
N ALA A 306 11.57 -15.05 6.19
CA ALA A 306 10.73 -14.54 7.28
C ALA A 306 11.52 -14.39 8.61
N GLU A 307 12.54 -15.20 8.82
CA GLU A 307 13.43 -15.10 9.97
C GLU A 307 14.39 -13.91 9.87
N GLY A 308 14.54 -13.33 8.68
CA GLY A 308 15.40 -12.20 8.38
C GLY A 308 16.78 -12.61 7.90
N LYS A 309 17.00 -13.91 7.60
CA LYS A 309 18.26 -14.41 7.05
C LYS A 309 18.40 -13.95 5.59
N VAL A 310 19.55 -13.39 5.27
CA VAL A 310 19.87 -12.91 3.93
C VAL A 310 20.76 -13.93 3.21
N THR A 311 20.44 -14.24 1.97
CA THR A 311 21.20 -15.09 1.06
C THR A 311 21.46 -14.39 -0.26
N GLN A 312 22.59 -14.67 -0.92
CA GLN A 312 22.88 -14.17 -2.27
C GLN A 312 21.99 -14.89 -3.30
N LYS A 313 21.54 -14.14 -4.31
CA LYS A 313 20.88 -14.72 -5.49
C LYS A 313 21.86 -15.32 -6.47
#